data_3aecb57720ee2141457aecf70fbae178
#
_entry.id   3aecb57720ee2141457aecf70fbae178
#
_cell.length_a   1.000
_cell.length_b   1.000
_cell.length_c   1.000
_cell.angle_alpha   90.00
_cell.angle_beta   90.00
_cell.angle_gamma   90.00
#
_symmetry.space_group_name_H-M   'P 1'
#
loop_
_entity.id
_entity.type
_entity.pdbx_description
1 polymer ?
#
loop_
_entity_poly.entity_id
_entity_poly.type
_entity_poly.pdbx_seq_one_letter_code
_entity_poly.pdbx_strand_id
1 'polypeptide(L)'
;MNPPKPLTPAEAHEAIERLLELRDSIGWTQHARNRARDRRFTADDVRRVLVRGTISPDPQWDEQFQNWRYKVSGRDYDDEPLAVIIALEPHLGRITVITGEDA
;
A
#
# COMPACT_ATOMS: atom_id res chain seq x y z
N MET A 1 -5.41 7.52 -24.09
CA MET A 1 -6.52 7.05 -23.23
C MET A 1 -6.34 7.61 -21.83
N ASN A 2 -7.39 8.18 -21.27
CA ASN A 2 -7.34 8.68 -19.90
C ASN A 2 -7.32 7.51 -18.91
N PRO A 3 -6.60 7.61 -17.79
CA PRO A 3 -6.66 6.58 -16.78
C PRO A 3 -8.07 6.49 -16.17
N PRO A 4 -8.47 5.33 -15.66
CA PRO A 4 -9.72 5.22 -14.92
C PRO A 4 -9.66 6.09 -13.67
N LYS A 5 -10.82 6.40 -13.10
CA LYS A 5 -10.84 7.13 -11.83
C LYS A 5 -10.18 6.33 -10.73
N PRO A 6 -9.37 6.97 -9.88
CA PRO A 6 -8.85 6.29 -8.70
C PRO A 6 -9.97 6.04 -7.69
N LEU A 7 -9.71 5.14 -6.76
CA LEU A 7 -10.58 4.97 -5.60
C LEU A 7 -10.41 6.19 -4.69
N THR A 8 -11.51 6.60 -4.06
CA THR A 8 -11.43 7.59 -2.97
C THR A 8 -10.72 6.96 -1.78
N PRO A 9 -10.21 7.75 -0.82
CA PRO A 9 -9.63 7.17 0.40
C PRO A 9 -10.54 6.19 1.10
N ALA A 10 -11.84 6.48 1.18
CA ALA A 10 -12.81 5.57 1.81
C ALA A 10 -12.94 4.26 1.03
N GLU A 11 -13.04 4.34 -0.29
CA GLU A 11 -13.11 3.16 -1.15
C GLU A 11 -11.84 2.33 -1.09
N ALA A 12 -10.68 2.99 -1.09
CA ALA A 12 -9.39 2.31 -0.99
C ALA A 12 -9.26 1.60 0.36
N HIS A 13 -9.67 2.24 1.44
CA HIS A 13 -9.66 1.65 2.77
C HIS A 13 -10.54 0.40 2.83
N GLU A 14 -11.74 0.47 2.27
CA GLU A 14 -12.65 -0.67 2.20
C GLU A 14 -12.05 -1.83 1.39
N ALA A 15 -11.44 -1.52 0.25
CA ALA A 15 -10.77 -2.53 -0.58
C ALA A 15 -9.62 -3.19 0.18
N ILE A 16 -8.82 -2.41 0.90
CA ILE A 16 -7.73 -2.94 1.71
C ILE A 16 -8.26 -3.89 2.77
N GLU A 17 -9.31 -3.50 3.50
CA GLU A 17 -9.90 -4.35 4.53
C GLU A 17 -10.35 -5.70 3.96
N ARG A 18 -11.03 -5.69 2.83
CA ARG A 18 -11.48 -6.93 2.17
C ARG A 18 -10.31 -7.79 1.72
N LEU A 19 -9.29 -7.18 1.13
CA LEU A 19 -8.13 -7.92 0.63
C LEU A 19 -7.33 -8.53 1.77
N LEU A 20 -7.24 -7.85 2.91
CA LEU A 20 -6.51 -8.37 4.08
C LEU A 20 -7.16 -9.61 4.69
N GLU A 21 -8.43 -9.86 4.40
CA GLU A 21 -9.13 -11.08 4.83
C GLU A 21 -8.72 -12.30 3.98
N LEU A 22 -8.15 -12.06 2.80
CA LEU A 22 -7.72 -13.13 1.91
C LEU A 22 -6.32 -13.59 2.29
N ARG A 23 -6.08 -14.91 2.17
CA ARG A 23 -4.76 -15.47 2.39
C ARG A 23 -3.81 -15.03 1.28
N ASP A 24 -2.58 -14.67 1.65
CA ASP A 24 -1.51 -14.31 0.70
C ASP A 24 -1.87 -13.17 -0.24
N SER A 25 -2.69 -12.21 0.24
CA SER A 25 -3.12 -11.08 -0.59
C SER A 25 -2.06 -10.00 -0.75
N ILE A 26 -1.03 -9.97 0.09
CA ILE A 26 0.02 -8.94 0.06
C ILE A 26 1.25 -9.45 -0.68
N GLY A 27 1.55 -8.80 -1.82
CA GLY A 27 2.78 -9.04 -2.56
C GLY A 27 3.75 -7.88 -2.40
N TRP A 28 5.02 -8.12 -2.72
CA TRP A 28 6.08 -7.13 -2.56
C TRP A 28 6.90 -7.03 -3.84
N THR A 29 7.23 -5.81 -4.26
CA THR A 29 8.22 -5.61 -5.31
C THR A 29 9.62 -5.84 -4.72
N GLN A 30 10.60 -6.06 -5.58
CA GLN A 30 11.99 -6.18 -5.11
C GLN A 30 12.45 -4.87 -4.45
N HIS A 31 12.04 -3.73 -5.01
CA HIS A 31 12.33 -2.43 -4.41
C HIS A 31 11.76 -2.32 -2.99
N ALA A 32 10.52 -2.77 -2.80
CA ALA A 32 9.89 -2.75 -1.47
C ALA A 32 10.66 -3.64 -0.48
N ARG A 33 11.11 -4.82 -0.92
CA ARG A 33 11.91 -5.72 -0.09
C ARG A 33 13.23 -5.09 0.32
N ASN A 34 13.90 -4.41 -0.62
CA ASN A 34 15.14 -3.71 -0.34
C ASN A 34 14.93 -2.57 0.66
N ARG A 35 13.87 -1.80 0.48
CA ARG A 35 13.52 -0.71 1.41
C ARG A 35 13.20 -1.24 2.80
N ALA A 36 12.48 -2.34 2.89
CA ALA A 36 12.15 -2.96 4.18
C ALA A 36 13.41 -3.34 4.95
N ARG A 37 14.40 -3.91 4.26
CA ARG A 37 15.66 -4.28 4.86
C ARG A 37 16.45 -3.04 5.30
N ASP A 38 16.55 -2.03 4.43
CA ASP A 38 17.33 -0.82 4.70
C ASP A 38 16.71 0.03 5.80
N ARG A 39 15.38 0.09 5.86
CA ARG A 39 14.63 0.89 6.83
C ARG A 39 14.15 0.08 8.03
N ARG A 40 14.40 -1.22 8.03
CA ARG A 40 14.08 -2.14 9.14
C ARG A 40 12.60 -2.22 9.49
N PHE A 41 11.73 -2.18 8.48
CA PHE A 41 10.32 -2.48 8.72
C PHE A 41 9.98 -3.88 8.21
N THR A 42 8.96 -4.47 8.81
CA THR A 42 8.56 -5.86 8.55
C THR A 42 7.22 -5.92 7.82
N ALA A 43 6.85 -7.13 7.40
CA ALA A 43 5.52 -7.36 6.83
C ALA A 43 4.42 -7.02 7.84
N ASP A 44 4.64 -7.30 9.12
CA ASP A 44 3.68 -6.96 10.17
C ASP A 44 3.54 -5.45 10.32
N ASP A 45 4.64 -4.70 10.19
CA ASP A 45 4.60 -3.24 10.21
C ASP A 45 3.76 -2.70 9.06
N VAL A 46 3.95 -3.23 7.85
CA VAL A 46 3.17 -2.84 6.67
C VAL A 46 1.69 -3.13 6.90
N ARG A 47 1.36 -4.33 7.39
CA ARG A 47 -0.02 -4.70 7.67
C ARG A 47 -0.65 -3.74 8.67
N ARG A 48 0.08 -3.38 9.72
CA ARG A 48 -0.39 -2.41 10.73
C ARG A 48 -0.71 -1.06 10.09
N VAL A 49 0.18 -0.55 9.21
CA VAL A 49 -0.04 0.71 8.51
C VAL A 49 -1.27 0.60 7.61
N LEU A 50 -1.44 -0.50 6.88
CA LEU A 50 -2.60 -0.70 6.01
C LEU A 50 -3.91 -0.72 6.78
N VAL A 51 -3.91 -1.28 7.99
CA VAL A 51 -5.12 -1.37 8.83
C VAL A 51 -5.43 -0.04 9.52
N ARG A 52 -4.41 0.65 10.04
CA ARG A 52 -4.59 1.80 10.94
C ARG A 52 -4.21 3.14 10.34
N GLY A 53 -3.52 3.13 9.20
CA GLY A 53 -3.00 4.35 8.60
C GLY A 53 -4.06 5.18 7.90
N THR A 54 -3.62 6.35 7.46
CA THR A 54 -4.45 7.29 6.70
C THR A 54 -4.04 7.26 5.25
N ILE A 55 -5.02 7.13 4.36
CA ILE A 55 -4.79 7.08 2.92
C ILE A 55 -4.80 8.50 2.38
N SER A 56 -3.74 8.87 1.64
CA SER A 56 -3.65 10.17 0.99
C SER A 56 -4.78 10.35 -0.02
N PRO A 57 -5.38 11.55 -0.11
CA PRO A 57 -6.42 11.83 -1.11
C PRO A 57 -5.87 12.00 -2.53
N ASP A 58 -4.53 12.01 -2.71
CA ASP A 58 -3.89 12.29 -3.99
C ASP A 58 -3.12 11.07 -4.52
N PRO A 59 -3.81 10.03 -5.03
CA PRO A 59 -3.11 8.90 -5.62
C PRO A 59 -2.35 9.32 -6.87
N GLN A 60 -1.31 8.57 -7.22
CA GLN A 60 -0.45 8.84 -8.36
C GLN A 60 -0.66 7.77 -9.42
N TRP A 61 -0.86 8.20 -10.67
CA TRP A 61 -0.99 7.26 -11.79
C TRP A 61 0.38 6.76 -12.22
N ASP A 62 0.51 5.44 -12.37
CA ASP A 62 1.72 4.79 -12.87
C ASP A 62 1.49 4.36 -14.32
N GLU A 63 2.10 5.10 -15.26
CA GLU A 63 1.97 4.83 -16.68
C GLU A 63 2.56 3.47 -17.08
N GLN A 64 3.65 3.08 -16.44
CA GLN A 64 4.33 1.83 -16.78
C GLN A 64 3.48 0.61 -16.46
N PHE A 65 2.86 0.60 -15.29
CA PHE A 65 2.06 -0.54 -14.84
C PHE A 65 0.56 -0.34 -15.00
N GLN A 66 0.15 0.84 -15.52
CA GLN A 66 -1.26 1.16 -15.79
C GLN A 66 -2.14 0.96 -14.56
N ASN A 67 -1.70 1.45 -13.43
CA ASN A 67 -2.48 1.42 -12.20
C ASN A 67 -2.21 2.63 -11.31
N TRP A 68 -3.08 2.84 -10.34
CA TRP A 68 -2.95 3.91 -9.36
C TRP A 68 -2.11 3.44 -8.18
N ARG A 69 -1.26 4.35 -7.68
CA ARG A 69 -0.48 4.15 -6.46
C ARG A 69 -1.12 4.93 -5.34
N TYR A 70 -1.35 4.26 -4.23
CA TYR A 70 -1.95 4.85 -3.04
C TYR A 70 -0.92 4.92 -1.94
N LYS A 71 -0.85 6.06 -1.25
CA LYS A 71 0.04 6.24 -0.11
C LYS A 71 -0.75 6.10 1.18
N VAL A 72 -0.31 5.20 2.05
CA VAL A 72 -0.91 4.99 3.36
C VAL A 72 0.14 5.34 4.41
N SER A 73 -0.17 6.31 5.25
CA SER A 73 0.75 6.81 6.27
C SER A 73 0.29 6.40 7.66
N GLY A 74 1.19 5.88 8.46
CA GLY A 74 0.89 5.44 9.80
C GLY A 74 2.16 5.26 10.62
N ARG A 75 2.11 4.34 11.56
CA ARG A 75 3.23 4.03 12.44
C ARG A 75 3.47 2.53 12.47
N ASP A 76 4.74 2.15 12.55
CA ASP A 76 5.14 0.76 12.71
C ASP A 76 4.95 0.31 14.18
N TYR A 77 5.34 -0.92 14.49
CA TYR A 77 5.20 -1.46 15.85
C TYR A 77 6.12 -0.80 16.87
N ASP A 78 7.18 -0.12 16.41
CA ASP A 78 8.07 0.66 17.27
C ASP A 78 7.63 2.13 17.38
N ASP A 79 6.41 2.42 16.93
CA ASP A 79 5.82 3.77 16.94
C ASP A 79 6.58 4.78 16.09
N GLU A 80 7.33 4.30 15.09
CA GLU A 80 8.03 5.16 14.14
C GLU A 80 7.15 5.42 12.91
N PRO A 81 7.19 6.65 12.36
CA PRO A 81 6.42 6.97 11.17
C PRO A 81 6.82 6.09 9.99
N LEU A 82 5.82 5.53 9.31
CA LEU A 82 6.03 4.69 8.14
C LEU A 82 4.93 4.97 7.12
N ALA A 83 5.32 5.31 5.90
CA ALA A 83 4.39 5.41 4.78
C ALA A 83 4.64 4.27 3.81
N VAL A 84 3.57 3.67 3.32
CA VAL A 84 3.62 2.55 2.38
C VAL A 84 2.92 2.97 1.10
N ILE A 85 3.59 2.79 -0.03
CA ILE A 85 3.01 3.02 -1.34
C ILE A 85 2.56 1.67 -1.89
N ILE A 86 1.29 1.58 -2.26
CA ILE A 86 0.69 0.32 -2.71
C ILE A 86 -0.07 0.49 -4.01
N ALA A 87 -0.21 -0.62 -4.74
CA ALA A 87 -1.18 -0.78 -5.81
C ALA A 87 -2.26 -1.75 -5.32
N LEU A 88 -3.51 -1.47 -5.68
CA LEU A 88 -4.64 -2.30 -5.32
C LEU A 88 -5.18 -2.97 -6.57
N GLU A 89 -5.28 -4.30 -6.54
CA GLU A 89 -5.84 -5.10 -7.63
C GLU A 89 -6.92 -6.04 -7.06
N PRO A 90 -8.10 -5.48 -6.70
CA PRO A 90 -9.14 -6.28 -6.04
C PRO A 90 -9.61 -7.47 -6.87
N HIS A 91 -9.65 -7.32 -8.18
CA HIS A 91 -10.06 -8.40 -9.10
C HIS A 91 -9.06 -9.57 -9.11
N LEU A 92 -7.81 -9.33 -8.70
CA LEU A 92 -6.79 -10.36 -8.57
C LEU A 92 -6.58 -10.78 -7.10
N GLY A 93 -7.35 -10.20 -6.19
CA GLY A 93 -7.22 -10.48 -4.76
C GLY A 93 -5.88 -10.03 -4.19
N ARG A 94 -5.33 -8.91 -4.68
CA ARG A 94 -3.95 -8.56 -4.37
C ARG A 94 -3.75 -7.10 -3.98
N ILE A 95 -2.88 -6.90 -2.97
CA ILE A 95 -2.27 -5.62 -2.62
C ILE A 95 -0.79 -5.78 -2.91
N THR A 96 -0.22 -4.90 -3.73
CA THR A 96 1.22 -4.94 -4.01
C THR A 96 1.90 -3.78 -3.30
N VAL A 97 2.85 -4.09 -2.43
CA VAL A 97 3.68 -3.09 -1.76
C VAL A 97 4.78 -2.69 -2.72
N ILE A 98 4.75 -1.42 -3.14
CA ILE A 98 5.70 -0.88 -4.13
C ILE A 98 6.94 -0.34 -3.43
N THR A 99 6.75 0.38 -2.34
CA THR A 99 7.84 0.89 -1.52
C THR A 99 7.34 1.27 -0.13
N GLY A 100 8.28 1.41 0.81
CA GLY A 100 8.03 2.00 2.11
C GLY A 100 9.00 3.13 2.33
N GLU A 101 8.56 4.18 3.01
CA GLU A 101 9.38 5.37 3.23
C GLU A 101 9.03 6.02 4.56
N ASP A 102 9.84 6.98 4.99
CA ASP A 102 9.53 7.75 6.19
C ASP A 102 8.30 8.62 5.91
N ALA A 103 7.38 8.62 6.83
CA ALA A 103 6.15 9.39 6.69
C ALA A 103 6.36 10.88 6.99
#